data_cf99d10d9d2243e015796e0483b6f7c2
#
_entry.id   cf99d10d9d2243e015796e0483b6f7c2
#
_cell.length_a   1.000
_cell.length_b   1.000
_cell.length_c   1.000
_cell.angle_alpha   90.00
_cell.angle_beta   90.00
_cell.angle_gamma   90.00
#
_symmetry.space_group_name_H-M   'P 1'
#
loop_
_entity.id
_entity.type
_entity.pdbx_description
1 polymer ?
#
loop_
_entity_poly.entity_id
_entity_poly.type
_entity_poly.pdbx_seq_one_letter_code
_entity_poly.pdbx_strand_id
1 'polypeptide(L)'
;MRKIKLDVPVLAQEKSMCCWHTSAMMIWFYWQEQNGRSGPMNTVKPVYDANTGLSVSVQSFITLAKTTGLKPLPAKNTYSNDDLFALLRDSGPLWCAGTWYGAGHVIVLTGIDGGTVFLNDPDGAQRKTGTLAWFNEKLLNGLDGCTMAKDKA
;
A
#
# COMPACT_ATOMS: atom_id res chain seq x y z
N MET A 1 -16.99 14.75 8.30
CA MET A 1 -16.39 13.73 7.45
C MET A 1 -16.03 12.49 8.28
N ARG A 2 -16.18 11.34 7.68
CA ARG A 2 -15.79 10.10 8.34
C ARG A 2 -14.27 9.99 8.45
N LYS A 3 -13.81 9.38 9.53
CA LYS A 3 -12.37 9.17 9.72
C LYS A 3 -12.10 7.73 10.12
N ILE A 4 -10.96 7.22 9.68
CA ILE A 4 -10.44 5.92 10.07
C ILE A 4 -8.92 5.99 10.07
N LYS A 5 -8.32 5.37 11.07
CA LYS A 5 -6.87 5.30 11.18
C LYS A 5 -6.50 3.93 11.72
N LEU A 6 -5.88 3.12 10.87
CA LEU A 6 -5.50 1.75 11.21
C LEU A 6 -4.10 1.75 11.83
N ASP A 7 -3.92 0.93 12.85
CA ASP A 7 -2.62 0.77 13.50
C ASP A 7 -1.81 -0.29 12.75
N VAL A 8 -1.08 0.17 11.73
CA VAL A 8 -0.27 -0.69 10.87
C VAL A 8 1.18 -0.57 11.29
N PRO A 9 1.89 -1.69 11.56
CA PRO A 9 3.31 -1.60 11.88
C PRO A 9 4.08 -0.98 10.73
N VAL A 10 5.02 -0.08 11.06
CA VAL A 10 5.86 0.57 10.06
C VAL A 10 7.20 -0.15 9.98
N LEU A 11 7.59 -0.54 8.76
CA LEU A 11 8.83 -1.29 8.51
C LEU A 11 9.72 -0.51 7.55
N ALA A 12 11.03 -0.64 7.74
CA ALA A 12 12.02 -0.04 6.84
C ALA A 12 12.38 -0.99 5.71
N GLN A 13 12.46 -0.47 4.49
CA GLN A 13 12.99 -1.25 3.37
C GLN A 13 14.51 -1.42 3.55
N GLU A 14 14.99 -2.64 3.29
CA GLU A 14 16.41 -2.94 3.45
C GLU A 14 17.26 -2.43 2.30
N LYS A 15 16.66 -2.34 1.11
CA LYS A 15 17.32 -1.90 -0.12
C LYS A 15 16.48 -0.84 -0.80
N SER A 16 17.13 0.04 -1.56
CA SER A 16 16.48 1.19 -2.17
C SER A 16 15.32 0.84 -3.11
N MET A 17 15.32 -0.35 -3.70
CA MET A 17 14.29 -0.78 -4.65
C MET A 17 13.27 -1.75 -4.05
N CYS A 18 13.22 -1.89 -2.72
CA CYS A 18 12.35 -2.87 -2.03
C CYS A 18 11.05 -2.28 -1.49
N CYS A 19 10.68 -1.06 -1.85
CA CYS A 19 9.48 -0.41 -1.29
C CYS A 19 8.21 -1.25 -1.47
N TRP A 20 8.05 -1.88 -2.61
CA TRP A 20 6.87 -2.70 -2.91
C TRP A 20 6.76 -3.91 -1.99
N HIS A 21 7.86 -4.57 -1.73
CA HIS A 21 7.92 -5.78 -0.88
C HIS A 21 7.70 -5.41 0.58
N THR A 22 8.38 -4.40 1.06
CA THR A 22 8.24 -3.94 2.45
C THR A 22 6.83 -3.45 2.73
N SER A 23 6.22 -2.74 1.79
CA SER A 23 4.81 -2.31 1.91
C SER A 23 3.86 -3.50 2.01
N ALA A 24 4.07 -4.53 1.20
CA ALA A 24 3.27 -5.76 1.28
C ALA A 24 3.44 -6.44 2.65
N MET A 25 4.66 -6.48 3.18
CA MET A 25 4.93 -7.04 4.52
C MET A 25 4.18 -6.28 5.61
N MET A 26 4.12 -4.96 5.55
CA MET A 26 3.37 -4.17 6.53
C MET A 26 1.90 -4.58 6.55
N ILE A 27 1.29 -4.79 5.39
CA ILE A 27 -0.12 -5.20 5.26
C ILE A 27 -0.31 -6.60 5.84
N TRP A 28 0.58 -7.54 5.53
CA TRP A 28 0.53 -8.89 6.07
C TRP A 28 0.64 -8.91 7.59
N PHE A 29 1.58 -8.15 8.17
CA PHE A 29 1.73 -8.07 9.62
C PHE A 29 0.49 -7.46 10.27
N TYR A 30 -0.12 -6.44 9.66
CA TYR A 30 -1.36 -5.88 10.15
C TYR A 30 -2.44 -6.97 10.28
N TRP A 31 -2.65 -7.77 9.23
CA TRP A 31 -3.68 -8.80 9.24
C TRP A 31 -3.33 -9.97 10.15
N GLN A 32 -2.07 -10.34 10.28
CA GLN A 32 -1.65 -11.34 11.26
C GLN A 32 -2.02 -10.90 12.67
N GLU A 33 -1.75 -9.66 13.01
CA GLU A 33 -2.07 -9.10 14.31
C GLU A 33 -3.59 -9.06 14.54
N GLN A 34 -4.37 -8.60 13.56
CA GLN A 34 -5.82 -8.53 13.67
C GLN A 34 -6.46 -9.91 13.83
N ASN A 35 -5.91 -10.92 13.22
CA ASN A 35 -6.42 -12.28 13.25
C ASN A 35 -5.84 -13.12 14.39
N GLY A 36 -5.01 -12.54 15.24
CA GLY A 36 -4.33 -13.26 16.31
C GLY A 36 -3.37 -14.34 15.84
N ARG A 37 -2.90 -14.22 14.59
CA ARG A 37 -1.96 -15.19 14.02
C ARG A 37 -0.53 -14.71 14.20
N SER A 38 0.35 -15.61 14.57
CA SER A 38 1.78 -15.39 14.58
C SER A 38 2.42 -16.39 13.62
N GLY A 39 3.51 -16.00 13.01
CA GLY A 39 4.23 -16.92 12.14
C GLY A 39 4.90 -16.22 10.96
N PRO A 40 5.70 -16.94 10.20
CA PRO A 40 6.43 -16.36 9.09
C PRO A 40 5.50 -15.94 7.96
N MET A 41 5.86 -14.87 7.29
CA MET A 41 5.12 -14.38 6.12
C MET A 41 5.56 -15.16 4.88
N ASN A 42 5.15 -16.41 4.82
CA ASN A 42 5.66 -17.34 3.81
C ASN A 42 5.21 -17.00 2.39
N THR A 43 4.16 -16.18 2.26
CA THR A 43 3.59 -15.84 0.96
C THR A 43 4.18 -14.58 0.36
N VAL A 44 4.89 -13.78 1.15
CA VAL A 44 5.53 -12.56 0.64
C VAL A 44 7.00 -12.86 0.40
N LYS A 45 7.30 -13.29 -0.81
CA LYS A 45 8.67 -13.67 -1.19
C LYS A 45 9.27 -12.63 -2.12
N PRO A 46 10.54 -12.29 -1.97
CA PRO A 46 11.22 -11.49 -2.98
C PRO A 46 11.42 -12.35 -4.22
N VAL A 47 10.72 -12.01 -5.31
CA VAL A 47 10.80 -12.77 -6.57
C VAL A 47 11.48 -11.97 -7.66
N TYR A 48 12.08 -10.86 -7.29
CA TYR A 48 12.74 -9.99 -8.23
C TYR A 48 14.16 -9.72 -7.75
N ASP A 49 14.97 -9.26 -8.66
CA ASP A 49 16.27 -8.72 -8.31
C ASP A 49 16.06 -7.40 -7.56
N ALA A 50 16.56 -7.33 -6.34
CA ALA A 50 16.40 -6.16 -5.48
C ALA A 50 16.98 -4.87 -6.09
N ASN A 51 17.78 -4.98 -7.13
CA ASN A 51 18.37 -3.84 -7.81
C ASN A 51 17.52 -3.30 -8.97
N THR A 52 16.49 -4.02 -9.40
CA THR A 52 15.67 -3.60 -10.55
C THR A 52 14.38 -2.90 -10.19
N GLY A 53 13.87 -3.12 -8.99
CA GLY A 53 12.62 -2.51 -8.54
C GLY A 53 11.40 -2.99 -9.29
N LEU A 54 10.30 -2.26 -9.12
CA LEU A 54 9.02 -2.58 -9.72
C LEU A 54 8.86 -1.83 -11.04
N SER A 55 8.52 -2.57 -12.10
CA SER A 55 8.16 -1.98 -13.37
C SER A 55 6.74 -1.39 -13.32
N VAL A 56 6.55 -0.19 -13.86
CA VAL A 56 5.27 0.51 -13.87
C VAL A 56 4.41 0.01 -15.02
N SER A 57 3.57 -0.98 -14.77
CA SER A 57 2.61 -1.48 -15.74
C SER A 57 1.52 -2.28 -15.03
N VAL A 58 0.34 -2.39 -15.65
CA VAL A 58 -0.75 -3.22 -15.13
C VAL A 58 -0.30 -4.67 -14.97
N GLN A 59 0.42 -5.19 -15.97
CA GLN A 59 0.88 -6.58 -15.94
C GLN A 59 1.83 -6.84 -14.77
N SER A 60 2.75 -5.91 -14.51
CA SER A 60 3.68 -6.04 -13.38
C SER A 60 2.94 -5.99 -12.05
N PHE A 61 1.94 -5.13 -11.92
CA PHE A 61 1.15 -5.03 -10.69
C PHE A 61 0.33 -6.28 -10.46
N ILE A 62 -0.28 -6.86 -11.50
CA ILE A 62 -1.03 -8.11 -11.39
C ILE A 62 -0.11 -9.27 -10.96
N THR A 63 1.06 -9.36 -11.58
CA THR A 63 2.04 -10.38 -11.22
C THR A 63 2.48 -10.22 -9.77
N LEU A 64 2.73 -8.99 -9.35
CA LEU A 64 3.10 -8.69 -7.98
C LEU A 64 2.01 -9.08 -7.00
N ALA A 65 0.76 -8.77 -7.31
CA ALA A 65 -0.37 -9.13 -6.45
C ALA A 65 -0.41 -10.63 -6.18
N LYS A 66 -0.24 -11.45 -7.22
CA LYS A 66 -0.21 -12.91 -7.07
C LYS A 66 0.96 -13.38 -6.21
N THR A 67 2.10 -12.72 -6.35
CA THR A 67 3.31 -13.08 -5.62
C THR A 67 3.23 -12.71 -4.14
N THR A 68 2.67 -11.54 -3.84
CA THR A 68 2.61 -10.99 -2.48
C THR A 68 1.35 -11.37 -1.73
N GLY A 69 0.42 -12.10 -2.36
CA GLY A 69 -0.85 -12.46 -1.71
C GLY A 69 -1.82 -11.28 -1.56
N LEU A 70 -1.59 -10.20 -2.28
CA LEU A 70 -2.50 -9.06 -2.33
C LEU A 70 -3.40 -9.19 -3.56
N LYS A 71 -4.52 -8.46 -3.57
CA LYS A 71 -5.40 -8.40 -4.73
C LYS A 71 -5.40 -6.97 -5.28
N PRO A 72 -5.31 -6.80 -6.61
CA PRO A 72 -5.40 -5.48 -7.21
C PRO A 72 -6.83 -4.95 -7.10
N LEU A 73 -6.95 -3.65 -6.83
CA LEU A 73 -8.23 -2.96 -6.85
C LEU A 73 -8.37 -2.25 -8.20
N PRO A 74 -9.61 -2.06 -8.70
CA PRO A 74 -9.82 -1.36 -9.96
C PRO A 74 -9.27 0.06 -9.90
N ALA A 75 -8.68 0.53 -11.00
CA ALA A 75 -8.19 1.90 -11.09
C ALA A 75 -9.35 2.89 -10.98
N LYS A 76 -9.11 4.00 -10.32
CA LYS A 76 -10.09 5.08 -10.15
C LYS A 76 -9.38 6.42 -10.30
N ASN A 77 -9.95 7.32 -11.09
CA ASN A 77 -9.33 8.60 -11.38
C ASN A 77 -9.18 9.50 -10.15
N THR A 78 -10.17 9.48 -9.27
CA THR A 78 -10.18 10.34 -8.08
C THR A 78 -10.89 9.63 -6.93
N TYR A 79 -10.27 9.65 -5.76
CA TYR A 79 -10.87 9.12 -4.54
C TYR A 79 -11.37 10.28 -3.67
N SER A 80 -12.58 10.16 -3.15
CA SER A 80 -13.10 11.06 -2.12
C SER A 80 -12.68 10.58 -0.73
N ASN A 81 -12.93 11.43 0.28
CA ASN A 81 -12.74 11.02 1.67
C ASN A 81 -13.56 9.75 2.00
N ASP A 82 -14.81 9.71 1.57
CA ASP A 82 -15.69 8.56 1.81
C ASP A 82 -15.22 7.31 1.06
N ASP A 83 -14.69 7.47 -0.16
CA ASP A 83 -14.12 6.35 -0.92
C ASP A 83 -12.98 5.68 -0.15
N LEU A 84 -12.03 6.47 0.33
CA LEU A 84 -10.89 5.94 1.08
C LEU A 84 -11.32 5.38 2.43
N PHE A 85 -12.27 6.04 3.10
CA PHE A 85 -12.81 5.52 4.34
C PHE A 85 -13.39 4.11 4.13
N ALA A 86 -14.21 3.93 3.10
CA ALA A 86 -14.85 2.65 2.82
C ALA A 86 -13.82 1.57 2.47
N LEU A 87 -12.81 1.90 1.66
CA LEU A 87 -11.76 0.96 1.31
C LEU A 87 -10.96 0.51 2.53
N LEU A 88 -10.56 1.45 3.37
CA LEU A 88 -9.78 1.14 4.57
C LEU A 88 -10.61 0.33 5.57
N ARG A 89 -11.90 0.67 5.73
CA ARG A 89 -12.81 -0.06 6.61
C ARG A 89 -13.01 -1.51 6.13
N ASP A 90 -13.24 -1.68 4.82
CA ASP A 90 -13.65 -2.96 4.26
C ASP A 90 -12.47 -3.84 3.82
N SER A 91 -11.37 -3.22 3.39
CA SER A 91 -10.21 -3.94 2.83
C SER A 91 -8.93 -3.79 3.65
N GLY A 92 -8.94 -2.95 4.70
CA GLY A 92 -7.75 -2.70 5.52
C GLY A 92 -6.75 -1.78 4.84
N PRO A 93 -5.48 -1.80 5.28
CA PRO A 93 -4.47 -0.91 4.71
C PRO A 93 -4.23 -1.22 3.24
N LEU A 94 -3.88 -0.19 2.47
CA LEU A 94 -3.73 -0.28 1.01
C LEU A 94 -2.27 -0.10 0.60
N TRP A 95 -1.81 -0.98 -0.28
CA TRP A 95 -0.54 -0.86 -1.00
C TRP A 95 -0.77 0.11 -2.16
N CYS A 96 -0.01 1.20 -2.22
CA CYS A 96 -0.27 2.27 -3.18
C CYS A 96 0.99 2.66 -3.93
N ALA A 97 0.96 2.51 -5.26
CA ALA A 97 2.05 2.92 -6.13
C ALA A 97 1.80 4.32 -6.68
N GLY A 98 2.80 5.18 -6.58
CA GLY A 98 2.67 6.56 -7.04
C GLY A 98 4.02 7.25 -7.18
N THR A 99 3.97 8.51 -7.59
CA THR A 99 5.15 9.36 -7.65
C THR A 99 5.20 10.29 -6.43
N TRP A 100 5.06 9.68 -5.25
CA TRP A 100 4.80 10.37 -3.97
C TRP A 100 5.82 11.46 -3.66
N TYR A 101 7.08 11.19 -3.93
CA TYR A 101 8.18 12.12 -3.60
C TYR A 101 9.07 12.35 -4.82
N GLY A 102 8.45 12.40 -6.01
CA GLY A 102 9.11 12.70 -7.27
C GLY A 102 9.38 11.48 -8.14
N ALA A 103 9.96 10.43 -7.59
CA ALA A 103 10.19 9.16 -8.30
C ALA A 103 9.10 8.15 -7.96
N GLY A 104 9.00 7.09 -8.74
CA GLY A 104 8.09 5.97 -8.45
C GLY A 104 8.40 5.34 -7.12
N HIS A 105 7.39 5.15 -6.27
CA HIS A 105 7.54 4.63 -4.92
C HIS A 105 6.24 3.97 -4.47
N VAL A 106 6.34 3.04 -3.54
CA VAL A 106 5.18 2.38 -2.95
C VAL A 106 5.10 2.74 -1.47
N ILE A 107 3.91 3.12 -1.03
CA ILE A 107 3.59 3.40 0.36
C ILE A 107 2.39 2.57 0.79
N VAL A 108 2.13 2.53 2.10
CA VAL A 108 0.91 1.91 2.65
C VAL A 108 0.00 3.01 3.18
N LEU A 109 -1.20 3.12 2.61
CA LEU A 109 -2.23 4.03 3.12
C LEU A 109 -2.86 3.39 4.36
N THR A 110 -2.85 4.11 5.48
CA THR A 110 -3.33 3.60 6.77
C THR A 110 -4.54 4.33 7.30
N GLY A 111 -4.85 5.52 6.81
CA GLY A 111 -5.97 6.27 7.34
C GLY A 111 -6.38 7.45 6.49
N ILE A 112 -7.54 7.99 6.83
CA ILE A 112 -8.11 9.20 6.24
C ILE A 112 -8.90 9.94 7.31
N ASP A 113 -8.74 11.26 7.38
CA ASP A 113 -9.47 12.10 8.31
C ASP A 113 -9.61 13.51 7.73
N GLY A 114 -10.82 13.86 7.31
CA GLY A 114 -11.14 15.22 6.88
C GLY A 114 -10.24 15.74 5.76
N GLY A 115 -9.94 14.93 4.76
CA GLY A 115 -9.08 15.32 3.65
C GLY A 115 -7.58 15.18 3.93
N THR A 116 -7.20 14.60 5.07
CA THR A 116 -5.81 14.26 5.40
C THR A 116 -5.64 12.76 5.29
N VAL A 117 -4.66 12.30 4.49
CA VAL A 117 -4.30 10.89 4.38
C VAL A 117 -3.14 10.58 5.34
N PHE A 118 -3.19 9.39 5.93
CA PHE A 118 -2.12 8.85 6.78
C PHE A 118 -1.49 7.69 6.06
N LEU A 119 -0.16 7.62 6.09
CA LEU A 119 0.57 6.59 5.37
C LEU A 119 1.83 6.17 6.10
N ASN A 120 2.25 4.94 5.82
CA ASN A 120 3.55 4.42 6.22
C ASN A 120 4.46 4.40 4.98
N ASP A 121 5.61 5.01 5.13
CA ASP A 121 6.64 5.02 4.08
C ASP A 121 7.74 4.02 4.46
N PRO A 122 7.98 2.99 3.63
CA PRO A 122 9.05 2.02 3.92
C PRO A 122 10.46 2.64 3.85
N ASP A 123 10.61 3.77 3.17
CA ASP A 123 11.89 4.47 3.16
C ASP A 123 12.12 5.11 4.51
N GLY A 124 12.98 4.49 5.32
CA GLY A 124 13.29 4.96 6.66
C GLY A 124 12.24 4.62 7.72
N ALA A 125 11.25 3.79 7.41
CA ALA A 125 10.19 3.39 8.35
C ALA A 125 9.48 4.60 8.98
N GLN A 126 8.91 5.47 8.15
CA GLN A 126 8.31 6.73 8.61
C GLN A 126 6.80 6.72 8.48
N ARG A 127 6.12 7.22 9.52
CA ARG A 127 4.69 7.54 9.44
C ARG A 127 4.56 8.98 8.95
N LYS A 128 3.78 9.17 7.88
CA LYS A 128 3.65 10.46 7.23
C LYS A 128 2.18 10.80 7.00
N THR A 129 1.94 12.05 6.68
CA THR A 129 0.62 12.54 6.28
C THR A 129 0.72 13.33 4.99
N GLY A 130 -0.41 13.47 4.32
CA GLY A 130 -0.54 14.32 3.13
C GLY A 130 -1.97 14.76 2.95
N THR A 131 -2.22 15.58 1.94
CA THR A 131 -3.60 15.95 1.61
C THR A 131 -4.22 14.92 0.69
N LEU A 132 -5.55 14.84 0.70
CA LEU A 132 -6.28 14.00 -0.24
C LEU A 132 -5.99 14.42 -1.69
N ALA A 133 -5.88 15.72 -1.95
CA ALA A 133 -5.52 16.23 -3.28
C ALA A 133 -4.14 15.74 -3.71
N TRP A 134 -3.16 15.76 -2.81
CA TRP A 134 -1.83 15.22 -3.08
C TRP A 134 -1.89 13.72 -3.39
N PHE A 135 -2.67 12.97 -2.61
CA PHE A 135 -2.84 11.53 -2.85
C PHE A 135 -3.36 11.26 -4.26
N ASN A 136 -4.44 11.95 -4.66
CA ASN A 136 -5.03 11.77 -5.98
C ASN A 136 -4.11 12.20 -7.11
N GLU A 137 -3.31 13.24 -6.89
CA GLU A 137 -2.37 13.74 -7.89
C GLU A 137 -1.20 12.76 -8.11
N LYS A 138 -0.67 12.18 -7.05
CA LYS A 138 0.56 11.39 -7.10
C LYS A 138 0.33 9.90 -7.37
N LEU A 139 -0.84 9.38 -7.07
CA LEU A 139 -1.19 7.98 -7.31
C LEU A 139 -1.12 7.68 -8.82
N LEU A 140 -0.61 6.51 -9.18
CA LEU A 140 -0.62 6.05 -10.58
C LEU A 140 -2.03 5.56 -10.97
N ASN A 141 -3.00 6.44 -10.90
CA ASN A 141 -4.43 6.16 -10.90
C ASN A 141 -4.98 5.69 -12.25
N GLY A 142 -4.19 5.73 -13.31
CA GLY A 142 -4.58 5.18 -14.59
C GLY A 142 -4.29 3.68 -14.76
N LEU A 143 -3.70 3.03 -13.75
CA LEU A 143 -3.26 1.65 -13.84
C LEU A 143 -4.00 0.79 -12.83
N ASP A 144 -4.66 -0.29 -13.29
CA ASP A 144 -5.22 -1.29 -12.38
C ASP A 144 -4.10 -1.92 -11.55
N GLY A 145 -4.33 -2.07 -10.26
CA GLY A 145 -3.32 -2.60 -9.35
C GLY A 145 -2.42 -1.53 -8.75
N CYS A 146 -2.59 -0.25 -9.09
CA CYS A 146 -1.87 0.82 -8.40
C CYS A 146 -2.26 0.90 -6.93
N THR A 147 -3.44 0.41 -6.58
CA THR A 147 -3.86 0.16 -5.20
C THR A 147 -4.15 -1.32 -5.04
N MET A 148 -3.65 -1.91 -3.98
CA MET A 148 -3.87 -3.32 -3.68
C MET A 148 -4.18 -3.50 -2.20
N ALA A 149 -4.96 -4.55 -1.90
CA ALA A 149 -5.32 -4.91 -0.54
C ALA A 149 -5.18 -6.42 -0.34
N LYS A 150 -5.13 -6.86 0.93
CA LYS A 150 -5.13 -8.28 1.27
C LYS A 150 -6.55 -8.70 1.63
N ASP A 151 -6.92 -9.91 1.29
CA ASP A 151 -8.15 -10.50 1.81
C ASP A 151 -8.05 -10.69 3.32
N LYS A 152 -9.17 -10.54 4.02
CA LYS A 152 -9.22 -10.59 5.49
C LYS A 152 -8.89 -11.95 6.08
N ALA A 153 -8.98 -12.98 5.30
CA ALA A 153 -8.72 -14.34 5.79
C ALA A 153 -7.24 -14.67 5.87
#